data_697429791d564902b19326126c2e20f1
#
_entry.id   697429791d564902b19326126c2e20f1
#
_cell.length_a   1.000
_cell.length_b   1.000
_cell.length_c   1.000
_cell.angle_alpha   90.00
_cell.angle_beta   90.00
_cell.angle_gamma   90.00
#
_symmetry.space_group_name_H-M   'P 1'
#
loop_
_entity.id
_entity.type
_entity.pdbx_description
1 polymer ?
#
loop_
_entity_poly.entity_id
_entity_poly.type
_entity_poly.pdbx_seq_one_letter_code
_entity_poly.pdbx_strand_id
1 'polypeptide(L)'
;MQEEIVVSRTAAGPACEDASRGNVLDAALTLPLHQAISLLCDTVDLDERVDAHPDWSQRLLSRVRSELGKALEQRDEQALAEVHGALFALYDLHTCDGTEPRAINQFNPTLTQVRRHIERAWLDSEGRRLAVAAPAAPDGRSIAEAIKRMWSQHAVVSHPLFDFLEKEASREQIVAFFRSDSALNLRFFDLLLYAMIGARSEARTELAQNLWDEAGRGDAAQSHVNLFQHLLNVVGVGPADDNHASVLGWEGLAGHNQFMLACVNRAHYFKLLGVMAITELLDPAQYEKLVNGCKRVGLGSEGELSYYDEHITIDVVHGDGWLTNVITPIVDQSPAIAGDILFGAAWRLSSCDAYYSALHARLLALPILHGQAA
;
A
#
# COMPACT_ATOMS: atom_id res chain seq x y z
N MET A 1 7.30 5.35 50.37
CA MET A 1 6.51 6.56 50.14
C MET A 1 6.29 6.66 48.64
N GLN A 2 5.12 6.25 48.19
CA GLN A 2 4.66 6.42 46.80
C GLN A 2 3.85 7.72 46.78
N GLU A 3 4.31 8.68 45.97
CA GLU A 3 3.51 9.89 45.69
C GLU A 3 2.58 9.58 44.54
N GLU A 4 1.28 9.58 44.82
CA GLU A 4 0.20 9.58 43.83
C GLU A 4 0.14 10.94 43.15
N ILE A 5 0.40 10.99 41.85
CA ILE A 5 0.13 12.17 41.02
C ILE A 5 -1.34 12.14 40.62
N VAL A 6 -2.15 12.92 41.32
CA VAL A 6 -3.54 13.19 40.97
C VAL A 6 -3.57 14.24 39.83
N VAL A 7 -3.84 13.80 38.62
CA VAL A 7 -4.12 14.70 37.49
C VAL A 7 -5.59 15.12 37.57
N SER A 8 -5.82 16.35 37.96
CA SER A 8 -7.15 16.99 37.97
C SER A 8 -7.63 17.21 36.52
N ARG A 9 -8.61 16.43 36.08
CA ARG A 9 -9.39 16.73 34.88
C ARG A 9 -10.42 17.80 35.20
N THR A 10 -10.21 19.01 34.68
CA THR A 10 -11.27 20.04 34.64
C THR A 10 -12.32 19.62 33.63
N ALA A 11 -13.50 19.28 34.08
CA ALA A 11 -14.66 18.99 33.25
C ALA A 11 -15.09 20.28 32.51
N ALA A 12 -14.96 20.27 31.17
CA ALA A 12 -15.62 21.26 30.31
C ALA A 12 -17.14 21.02 30.36
N GLY A 13 -17.92 22.08 30.58
CA GLY A 13 -19.36 21.98 30.73
C GLY A 13 -20.08 21.64 29.40
N PRO A 14 -21.30 21.06 29.45
CA PRO A 14 -22.03 20.50 28.31
C PRO A 14 -22.40 21.48 27.19
N ALA A 15 -22.30 22.79 27.39
CA ALA A 15 -22.62 23.79 26.37
C ALA A 15 -21.50 24.02 25.34
N CYS A 16 -20.24 23.61 25.64
CA CYS A 16 -19.11 23.75 24.70
C CYS A 16 -18.98 22.53 23.80
N GLU A 17 -19.50 21.37 24.18
CA GLU A 17 -19.48 20.14 23.38
C GLU A 17 -20.47 20.15 22.20
N ASP A 18 -21.62 20.80 22.35
CA ASP A 18 -22.67 20.79 21.32
C ASP A 18 -22.34 21.69 20.11
N ALA A 19 -21.62 22.80 20.33
CA ALA A 19 -21.19 23.69 19.22
C ALA A 19 -20.05 23.07 18.37
N SER A 20 -19.26 22.16 18.94
CA SER A 20 -18.23 21.42 18.21
C SER A 20 -18.81 20.24 17.41
N ARG A 21 -19.96 19.70 17.80
CA ARG A 21 -20.59 18.51 17.21
C ARG A 21 -21.12 18.75 15.79
N GLY A 22 -21.73 19.91 15.50
CA GLY A 22 -22.19 20.26 14.16
C GLY A 22 -21.08 20.57 13.16
N ASN A 23 -19.91 20.96 13.62
CA ASN A 23 -18.83 21.46 12.78
C ASN A 23 -18.06 20.35 12.03
N VAL A 24 -17.91 19.14 12.60
CA VAL A 24 -17.17 18.02 11.98
C VAL A 24 -17.90 17.50 10.75
N LEU A 25 -19.19 17.23 10.84
CA LEU A 25 -19.99 16.71 9.72
C LEU A 25 -20.11 17.73 8.59
N ASP A 26 -20.27 19.03 8.91
CA ASP A 26 -20.31 20.09 7.91
C ASP A 26 -18.93 20.29 7.27
N ALA A 27 -17.85 20.26 8.07
CA ALA A 27 -16.50 20.32 7.55
C ALA A 27 -16.22 19.15 6.57
N ALA A 28 -16.63 17.94 6.92
CA ALA A 28 -16.48 16.77 6.06
C ALA A 28 -17.25 16.85 4.74
N LEU A 29 -18.23 17.73 4.60
CA LEU A 29 -18.92 17.97 3.33
C LEU A 29 -18.25 19.07 2.46
N THR A 30 -17.30 19.82 3.00
CA THR A 30 -16.68 20.97 2.33
C THR A 30 -15.18 20.83 2.08
N LEU A 31 -14.46 20.15 2.98
CA LEU A 31 -13.02 19.86 2.84
C LEU A 31 -12.72 19.01 1.59
N PRO A 32 -11.50 19.01 1.02
CA PRO A 32 -11.05 18.00 0.06
C PRO A 32 -11.41 16.58 0.53
N LEU A 33 -11.73 15.68 -0.40
CA LEU A 33 -12.29 14.35 -0.02
C LEU A 33 -11.38 13.57 0.93
N HIS A 34 -10.06 13.53 0.63
CA HIS A 34 -9.11 12.82 1.48
C HIS A 34 -9.04 13.40 2.90
N GLN A 35 -9.05 14.74 3.04
CA GLN A 35 -9.06 15.40 4.34
C GLN A 35 -10.37 15.17 5.10
N ALA A 36 -11.49 15.20 4.38
CA ALA A 36 -12.80 14.90 4.95
C ALA A 36 -12.83 13.48 5.52
N ILE A 37 -12.33 12.50 4.77
CA ILE A 37 -12.31 11.10 5.21
C ILE A 37 -11.33 10.91 6.36
N SER A 38 -10.13 11.51 6.34
CA SER A 38 -9.19 11.47 7.47
C SER A 38 -9.82 12.04 8.74
N LEU A 39 -10.48 13.20 8.65
CA LEU A 39 -11.20 13.83 9.77
C LEU A 39 -12.26 12.89 10.35
N LEU A 40 -13.03 12.21 9.50
CA LEU A 40 -14.04 11.25 9.95
C LEU A 40 -13.42 10.00 10.58
N CYS A 41 -12.30 9.50 10.03
CA CYS A 41 -11.54 8.38 10.62
C CYS A 41 -11.09 8.72 12.06
N ASP A 42 -10.71 9.95 12.33
CA ASP A 42 -10.23 10.40 13.64
C ASP A 42 -11.36 10.78 14.60
N THR A 43 -12.62 10.82 14.14
CA THR A 43 -13.78 11.21 14.95
C THR A 43 -14.30 10.03 15.76
N VAL A 44 -14.02 9.97 17.06
CA VAL A 44 -14.30 8.81 17.95
C VAL A 44 -15.80 8.56 18.16
N ASP A 45 -16.61 9.61 18.13
CA ASP A 45 -18.07 9.58 18.32
C ASP A 45 -18.82 9.72 16.98
N LEU A 46 -18.25 9.18 15.91
CA LEU A 46 -18.79 9.33 14.56
C LEU A 46 -20.19 8.73 14.40
N ASP A 47 -20.45 7.56 15.00
CA ASP A 47 -21.75 6.91 14.92
C ASP A 47 -22.87 7.78 15.51
N GLU A 48 -22.64 8.32 16.72
CA GLU A 48 -23.62 9.18 17.41
C GLU A 48 -23.89 10.47 16.62
N ARG A 49 -22.84 11.04 16.00
CA ARG A 49 -22.98 12.22 15.16
C ARG A 49 -23.80 11.94 13.90
N VAL A 50 -23.53 10.82 13.24
CA VAL A 50 -24.23 10.43 12.02
C VAL A 50 -25.68 10.08 12.33
N ASP A 51 -25.96 9.38 13.44
CA ASP A 51 -27.31 9.02 13.87
C ASP A 51 -28.19 10.24 14.16
N ALA A 52 -27.57 11.31 14.67
CA ALA A 52 -28.24 12.60 14.89
C ALA A 52 -28.60 13.33 13.57
N HIS A 53 -28.03 12.92 12.42
CA HIS A 53 -28.19 13.59 11.13
C HIS A 53 -28.47 12.57 10.00
N PRO A 54 -29.67 11.96 9.93
CA PRO A 54 -29.99 10.82 9.05
C PRO A 54 -29.67 11.01 7.56
N ASP A 55 -29.81 12.23 7.04
CA ASP A 55 -29.58 12.53 5.62
C ASP A 55 -28.12 12.80 5.27
N TRP A 56 -27.26 12.94 6.27
CA TRP A 56 -25.88 13.34 6.07
C TRP A 56 -25.06 12.31 5.30
N SER A 57 -25.20 11.04 5.62
CA SER A 57 -24.49 9.94 4.94
C SER A 57 -24.81 9.91 3.43
N GLN A 58 -26.05 10.21 3.05
CA GLN A 58 -26.43 10.28 1.63
C GLN A 58 -25.76 11.47 0.91
N ARG A 59 -25.61 12.61 1.59
CA ARG A 59 -24.89 13.77 1.06
C ARG A 59 -23.41 13.44 0.85
N LEU A 60 -22.76 12.79 1.84
CA LEU A 60 -21.38 12.33 1.72
C LEU A 60 -21.20 11.35 0.55
N LEU A 61 -22.05 10.35 0.42
CA LEU A 61 -21.99 9.39 -0.68
C LEU A 61 -22.27 10.02 -2.05
N SER A 62 -23.12 11.02 -2.13
CA SER A 62 -23.34 11.78 -3.36
C SER A 62 -22.07 12.52 -3.80
N ARG A 63 -21.38 13.13 -2.83
CA ARG A 63 -20.08 13.76 -3.06
C ARG A 63 -19.01 12.75 -3.51
N VAL A 64 -18.89 11.61 -2.83
CA VAL A 64 -17.96 10.54 -3.22
C VAL A 64 -18.21 10.10 -4.67
N ARG A 65 -19.46 9.89 -5.07
CA ARG A 65 -19.81 9.56 -6.46
C ARG A 65 -19.39 10.62 -7.46
N SER A 66 -19.55 11.90 -7.10
CA SER A 66 -19.10 13.01 -7.96
C SER A 66 -17.59 13.00 -8.16
N GLU A 67 -16.81 12.81 -7.10
CA GLU A 67 -15.34 12.71 -7.19
C GLU A 67 -14.90 11.46 -7.99
N LEU A 68 -15.59 10.33 -7.81
CA LEU A 68 -15.32 9.12 -8.60
C LEU A 68 -15.54 9.33 -10.11
N GLY A 69 -16.58 10.07 -10.51
CA GLY A 69 -16.79 10.42 -11.91
C GLY A 69 -15.64 11.25 -12.49
N LYS A 70 -15.16 12.25 -11.75
CA LYS A 70 -13.98 13.03 -12.17
C LYS A 70 -12.73 12.15 -12.24
N ALA A 71 -12.45 11.38 -11.19
CA ALA A 71 -11.25 10.57 -11.08
C ALA A 71 -11.18 9.47 -12.16
N LEU A 72 -12.23 8.67 -12.29
CA LEU A 72 -12.19 7.43 -13.06
C LEU A 72 -12.65 7.57 -14.51
N GLU A 73 -13.58 8.49 -14.79
CA GLU A 73 -14.10 8.73 -16.14
C GLU A 73 -13.35 9.85 -16.85
N GLN A 74 -13.07 10.95 -16.16
CA GLN A 74 -12.39 12.12 -16.73
C GLN A 74 -10.87 12.05 -16.56
N ARG A 75 -10.36 11.13 -15.74
CA ARG A 75 -8.92 11.00 -15.42
C ARG A 75 -8.32 12.28 -14.85
N ASP A 76 -9.10 13.02 -14.07
CA ASP A 76 -8.64 14.21 -13.37
C ASP A 76 -7.65 13.83 -12.27
N GLU A 77 -6.42 14.33 -12.37
CA GLU A 77 -5.33 13.97 -11.46
C GLU A 77 -5.59 14.42 -10.01
N GLN A 78 -6.23 15.57 -9.83
CA GLN A 78 -6.59 16.05 -8.51
C GLN A 78 -7.64 15.12 -7.87
N ALA A 79 -8.66 14.74 -8.62
CA ALA A 79 -9.69 13.82 -8.13
C ALA A 79 -9.13 12.41 -7.89
N LEU A 80 -8.16 11.93 -8.67
CA LEU A 80 -7.44 10.69 -8.41
C LEU A 80 -6.69 10.77 -7.08
N ALA A 81 -5.97 11.87 -6.81
CA ALA A 81 -5.28 12.08 -5.55
C ALA A 81 -6.27 12.09 -4.37
N GLU A 82 -7.42 12.76 -4.51
CA GLU A 82 -8.46 12.80 -3.48
C GLU A 82 -9.05 11.40 -3.19
N VAL A 83 -9.35 10.63 -4.22
CA VAL A 83 -9.94 9.29 -4.10
C VAL A 83 -8.94 8.31 -3.48
N HIS A 84 -7.69 8.30 -3.96
CA HIS A 84 -6.68 7.38 -3.43
C HIS A 84 -6.20 7.78 -2.04
N GLY A 85 -6.12 9.07 -1.72
CA GLY A 85 -5.86 9.56 -0.37
C GLY A 85 -6.97 9.17 0.62
N ALA A 86 -8.23 9.26 0.20
CA ALA A 86 -9.37 8.82 1.00
C ALA A 86 -9.32 7.29 1.26
N LEU A 87 -9.00 6.48 0.25
CA LEU A 87 -8.82 5.04 0.43
C LEU A 87 -7.67 4.71 1.38
N PHE A 88 -6.55 5.40 1.26
CA PHE A 88 -5.40 5.21 2.14
C PHE A 88 -5.81 5.43 3.61
N ALA A 89 -6.48 6.54 3.92
CA ALA A 89 -6.95 6.82 5.27
C ALA A 89 -7.93 5.76 5.80
N LEU A 90 -8.84 5.26 4.95
CA LEU A 90 -9.78 4.20 5.29
C LEU A 90 -9.10 2.84 5.54
N TYR A 91 -8.05 2.54 4.79
CA TYR A 91 -7.30 1.30 4.96
C TYR A 91 -6.36 1.34 6.16
N ASP A 92 -5.83 2.50 6.50
CA ASP A 92 -4.97 2.67 7.66
C ASP A 92 -5.68 2.33 8.97
N LEU A 93 -7.01 2.48 9.05
CA LEU A 93 -7.82 1.97 10.17
C LEU A 93 -7.70 0.46 10.40
N HIS A 94 -7.25 -0.31 9.42
CA HIS A 94 -7.08 -1.76 9.52
C HIS A 94 -5.67 -2.19 9.97
N THR A 95 -4.73 -1.25 10.01
CA THR A 95 -3.32 -1.49 10.34
C THR A 95 -2.76 -0.47 11.35
N CYS A 96 -3.57 0.50 11.80
CA CYS A 96 -3.18 1.43 12.87
C CYS A 96 -2.97 0.70 14.21
N ASP A 97 -2.21 1.30 15.11
CA ASP A 97 -2.03 0.75 16.45
C ASP A 97 -3.37 0.73 17.22
N GLY A 98 -3.68 -0.38 17.88
CA GLY A 98 -4.92 -0.54 18.64
C GLY A 98 -5.06 0.42 19.84
N THR A 99 -4.00 1.14 20.20
CA THR A 99 -4.05 2.21 21.23
C THR A 99 -4.47 3.56 20.65
N GLU A 100 -4.48 3.71 19.33
CA GLU A 100 -4.93 4.94 18.68
C GLU A 100 -6.45 5.10 18.83
N PRO A 101 -6.95 6.30 19.23
CA PRO A 101 -8.39 6.53 19.41
C PRO A 101 -9.22 6.21 18.17
N ARG A 102 -8.68 6.42 16.97
CA ARG A 102 -9.34 6.14 15.68
C ARG A 102 -9.57 4.66 15.38
N ALA A 103 -8.88 3.75 16.08
CA ALA A 103 -9.05 2.30 15.89
C ALA A 103 -10.51 1.84 16.12
N ILE A 104 -11.30 2.57 16.92
CA ILE A 104 -12.74 2.32 17.11
C ILE A 104 -13.51 2.39 15.80
N ASN A 105 -13.04 3.17 14.82
CA ASN A 105 -13.70 3.39 13.55
C ASN A 105 -13.37 2.35 12.47
N GLN A 106 -12.57 1.31 12.77
CA GLN A 106 -12.16 0.28 11.81
C GLN A 106 -13.33 -0.31 11.03
N PHE A 107 -14.47 -0.53 11.68
CA PHE A 107 -15.67 -1.10 11.09
C PHE A 107 -16.86 -0.14 11.09
N ASN A 108 -16.60 1.16 11.26
CA ASN A 108 -17.66 2.17 11.22
C ASN A 108 -18.54 2.00 9.96
N PRO A 109 -19.88 1.92 10.07
CA PRO A 109 -20.76 1.64 8.94
C PRO A 109 -20.67 2.68 7.82
N THR A 110 -20.60 3.97 8.16
CA THR A 110 -20.50 5.06 7.17
C THR A 110 -19.18 5.02 6.42
N LEU A 111 -18.04 4.86 7.12
CA LEU A 111 -16.72 4.75 6.51
C LEU A 111 -16.61 3.48 5.65
N THR A 112 -17.13 2.36 6.13
CA THR A 112 -17.19 1.10 5.37
C THR A 112 -18.02 1.28 4.09
N GLN A 113 -19.13 2.01 4.15
CA GLN A 113 -19.96 2.27 2.99
C GLN A 113 -19.24 3.14 1.96
N VAL A 114 -18.54 4.19 2.38
CA VAL A 114 -17.69 5.03 1.52
C VAL A 114 -16.61 4.18 0.85
N ARG A 115 -15.84 3.41 1.64
CA ARG A 115 -14.80 2.53 1.12
C ARG A 115 -15.33 1.61 0.03
N ARG A 116 -16.43 0.90 0.27
CA ARG A 116 -17.03 -0.02 -0.70
C ARG A 116 -17.52 0.65 -1.99
N HIS A 117 -17.97 1.91 -1.92
CA HIS A 117 -18.32 2.66 -3.11
C HIS A 117 -17.11 2.97 -3.98
N ILE A 118 -16.02 3.40 -3.35
CA ILE A 118 -14.76 3.69 -4.05
C ILE A 118 -14.17 2.41 -4.62
N GLU A 119 -14.02 1.36 -3.82
CA GLU A 119 -13.46 0.06 -4.22
C GLU A 119 -14.17 -0.53 -5.43
N ARG A 120 -15.50 -0.53 -5.42
CA ARG A 120 -16.31 -1.08 -6.52
C ARG A 120 -16.08 -0.28 -7.81
N ALA A 121 -16.20 1.04 -7.74
CA ALA A 121 -16.01 1.89 -8.91
C ALA A 121 -14.59 1.76 -9.49
N TRP A 122 -13.58 1.69 -8.63
CA TRP A 122 -12.20 1.51 -9.04
C TRP A 122 -11.96 0.15 -9.69
N LEU A 123 -12.40 -0.95 -9.04
CA LEU A 123 -12.29 -2.30 -9.63
C LEU A 123 -13.01 -2.42 -10.97
N ASP A 124 -14.19 -1.82 -11.12
CA ASP A 124 -14.92 -1.81 -12.39
C ASP A 124 -14.14 -1.03 -13.48
N SER A 125 -13.49 0.07 -13.11
CA SER A 125 -12.63 0.84 -14.01
C SER A 125 -11.39 0.05 -14.43
N GLU A 126 -10.69 -0.57 -13.48
CA GLU A 126 -9.50 -1.40 -13.74
C GLU A 126 -9.86 -2.66 -14.56
N GLY A 127 -11.01 -3.28 -14.27
CA GLY A 127 -11.50 -4.43 -15.03
C GLY A 127 -11.71 -4.12 -16.50
N ARG A 128 -12.26 -2.94 -16.80
CA ARG A 128 -12.42 -2.47 -18.20
C ARG A 128 -11.07 -2.14 -18.86
N ARG A 129 -10.15 -1.54 -18.09
CA ARG A 129 -8.86 -1.10 -18.60
C ARG A 129 -7.91 -2.26 -18.91
N LEU A 130 -7.83 -3.24 -18.03
CA LEU A 130 -6.89 -4.37 -18.14
C LEU A 130 -7.42 -5.49 -19.04
N ALA A 131 -8.74 -5.70 -19.08
CA ALA A 131 -9.43 -6.68 -19.94
C ALA A 131 -8.79 -8.08 -19.94
N VAL A 132 -8.37 -8.57 -18.75
CA VAL A 132 -7.68 -9.86 -18.59
C VAL A 132 -8.67 -10.99 -18.80
N ALA A 133 -8.36 -11.89 -19.74
CA ALA A 133 -9.13 -13.09 -20.03
C ALA A 133 -8.49 -14.32 -19.37
N ALA A 134 -9.27 -15.09 -18.63
CA ALA A 134 -8.84 -16.40 -18.16
C ALA A 134 -8.83 -17.43 -19.31
N PRO A 135 -7.87 -18.39 -19.35
CA PRO A 135 -7.94 -19.52 -20.25
C PRO A 135 -9.23 -20.33 -20.11
N ALA A 136 -9.69 -20.96 -21.20
CA ALA A 136 -10.94 -21.74 -21.17
C ALA A 136 -10.87 -22.97 -20.24
N ALA A 137 -9.67 -23.55 -20.08
CA ALA A 137 -9.41 -24.69 -19.19
C ALA A 137 -8.10 -24.43 -18.43
N PRO A 138 -8.13 -23.58 -17.39
CA PRO A 138 -6.91 -23.26 -16.65
C PRO A 138 -6.52 -24.42 -15.73
N ASP A 139 -5.21 -24.73 -15.70
CA ASP A 139 -4.57 -25.51 -14.66
C ASP A 139 -3.49 -24.67 -13.98
N GLY A 140 -3.03 -25.11 -12.80
CA GLY A 140 -2.10 -24.34 -12.01
C GLY A 140 -0.81 -23.98 -12.73
N ARG A 141 -0.24 -24.95 -13.47
CA ARG A 141 0.98 -24.73 -14.23
C ARG A 141 0.80 -23.71 -15.34
N SER A 142 -0.28 -23.81 -16.10
CA SER A 142 -0.57 -22.87 -17.19
C SER A 142 -0.76 -21.44 -16.69
N ILE A 143 -1.34 -21.27 -15.49
CA ILE A 143 -1.49 -19.95 -14.86
C ILE A 143 -0.16 -19.41 -14.36
N ALA A 144 0.66 -20.21 -13.68
CA ALA A 144 2.01 -19.81 -13.26
C ALA A 144 2.87 -19.38 -14.48
N GLU A 145 2.83 -20.15 -15.57
CA GLU A 145 3.51 -19.80 -16.82
C GLU A 145 2.94 -18.52 -17.47
N ALA A 146 1.63 -18.30 -17.37
CA ALA A 146 1.01 -17.08 -17.87
C ALA A 146 1.48 -15.84 -17.06
N ILE A 147 1.57 -15.93 -15.74
CA ILE A 147 2.10 -14.86 -14.89
C ILE A 147 3.57 -14.58 -15.23
N LYS A 148 4.42 -15.61 -15.36
CA LYS A 148 5.82 -15.47 -15.78
C LYS A 148 5.95 -14.77 -17.15
N ARG A 149 5.08 -15.11 -18.10
CA ARG A 149 5.06 -14.42 -19.42
C ARG A 149 4.61 -12.98 -19.30
N MET A 150 3.53 -12.70 -18.54
CA MET A 150 3.06 -11.33 -18.33
C MET A 150 4.16 -10.47 -17.71
N TRP A 151 4.81 -10.97 -16.67
CA TRP A 151 5.92 -10.29 -16.01
C TRP A 151 7.08 -10.07 -16.99
N SER A 152 7.64 -11.11 -17.59
CA SER A 152 8.84 -11.01 -18.43
C SER A 152 8.68 -10.17 -19.70
N GLN A 153 7.43 -9.95 -20.16
CA GLN A 153 7.11 -9.15 -21.35
C GLN A 153 6.66 -7.72 -21.01
N HIS A 154 6.41 -7.41 -19.75
CA HIS A 154 5.94 -6.08 -19.37
C HIS A 154 7.08 -5.06 -19.27
N ALA A 155 6.84 -3.85 -19.76
CA ALA A 155 7.84 -2.78 -19.79
C ALA A 155 8.40 -2.43 -18.41
N VAL A 156 7.61 -2.64 -17.34
CA VAL A 156 8.01 -2.35 -15.95
C VAL A 156 9.24 -3.12 -15.49
N VAL A 157 9.52 -4.30 -16.06
CA VAL A 157 10.70 -5.12 -15.69
C VAL A 157 12.02 -4.42 -16.02
N SER A 158 12.01 -3.61 -17.09
CA SER A 158 13.17 -2.81 -17.51
C SER A 158 12.87 -1.31 -17.43
N HIS A 159 12.10 -0.90 -16.41
CA HIS A 159 11.69 0.50 -16.28
C HIS A 159 12.91 1.43 -16.12
N PRO A 160 12.98 2.57 -16.84
CA PRO A 160 14.12 3.49 -16.84
C PRO A 160 14.47 4.07 -15.45
N LEU A 161 13.52 4.10 -14.52
CA LEU A 161 13.76 4.55 -13.13
C LEU A 161 14.98 3.84 -12.50
N PHE A 162 15.04 2.50 -12.64
CA PHE A 162 16.10 1.73 -11.98
C PHE A 162 17.47 1.91 -12.67
N ASP A 163 17.48 2.09 -14.00
CA ASP A 163 18.70 2.48 -14.71
C ASP A 163 19.20 3.86 -14.28
N PHE A 164 18.28 4.81 -14.08
CA PHE A 164 18.58 6.13 -13.56
C PHE A 164 19.14 6.07 -12.12
N LEU A 165 18.48 5.30 -11.24
CA LEU A 165 18.95 5.12 -9.86
C LEU A 165 20.35 4.51 -9.83
N GLU A 166 20.62 3.51 -10.66
CA GLU A 166 21.93 2.85 -10.74
C GLU A 166 23.04 3.80 -11.20
N LYS A 167 22.79 4.56 -12.30
CA LYS A 167 23.86 5.21 -13.07
C LYS A 167 24.00 6.71 -12.84
N GLU A 168 22.88 7.40 -12.55
CA GLU A 168 22.81 8.86 -12.66
C GLU A 168 22.34 9.55 -11.37
N ALA A 169 21.42 8.95 -10.61
CA ALA A 169 20.78 9.59 -9.47
C ALA A 169 21.78 10.09 -8.43
N SER A 170 21.55 11.29 -7.91
CA SER A 170 22.29 11.81 -6.77
C SER A 170 21.92 11.09 -5.47
N ARG A 171 22.70 11.30 -4.42
CA ARG A 171 22.40 10.76 -3.08
C ARG A 171 21.03 11.22 -2.59
N GLU A 172 20.69 12.48 -2.79
CA GLU A 172 19.42 13.07 -2.37
C GLU A 172 18.23 12.44 -3.12
N GLN A 173 18.40 12.14 -4.41
CA GLN A 173 17.40 11.47 -5.22
C GLN A 173 17.19 10.02 -4.77
N ILE A 174 18.25 9.29 -4.40
CA ILE A 174 18.15 7.94 -3.82
C ILE A 174 17.46 8.00 -2.44
N VAL A 175 17.79 8.96 -1.59
CA VAL A 175 17.10 9.14 -0.30
C VAL A 175 15.61 9.48 -0.50
N ALA A 176 15.27 10.27 -1.52
CA ALA A 176 13.88 10.53 -1.88
C ALA A 176 13.16 9.27 -2.39
N PHE A 177 13.86 8.38 -3.09
CA PHE A 177 13.34 7.05 -3.45
C PHE A 177 13.02 6.24 -2.19
N PHE A 178 13.93 6.10 -1.23
CA PHE A 178 13.68 5.38 0.02
C PHE A 178 12.46 5.92 0.78
N ARG A 179 12.31 7.25 0.83
CA ARG A 179 11.13 7.86 1.44
C ARG A 179 9.85 7.46 0.71
N SER A 180 9.88 7.39 -0.61
CA SER A 180 8.72 6.97 -1.42
C SER A 180 8.42 5.47 -1.32
N ASP A 181 9.41 4.66 -0.94
CA ASP A 181 9.28 3.21 -0.78
C ASP A 181 8.77 2.80 0.61
N SER A 182 8.77 3.75 1.57
CA SER A 182 8.49 3.49 2.98
C SER A 182 7.06 3.00 3.25
N ALA A 183 6.06 3.59 2.61
CA ALA A 183 4.65 3.30 2.93
C ALA A 183 4.29 1.83 2.70
N LEU A 184 4.87 1.19 1.69
CA LEU A 184 4.66 -0.23 1.42
C LEU A 184 5.56 -1.11 2.29
N ASN A 185 6.87 -0.84 2.34
CA ASN A 185 7.84 -1.70 3.01
C ASN A 185 7.62 -1.77 4.53
N LEU A 186 7.20 -0.68 5.15
CA LEU A 186 6.85 -0.66 6.58
C LEU A 186 5.55 -1.40 6.92
N ARG A 187 4.75 -1.77 5.91
CA ARG A 187 3.47 -2.49 6.07
C ARG A 187 3.46 -3.87 5.41
N PHE A 188 4.51 -4.26 4.71
CA PHE A 188 4.50 -5.51 3.93
C PHE A 188 4.26 -6.74 4.79
N PHE A 189 4.81 -6.79 6.00
CA PHE A 189 4.55 -7.84 6.97
C PHE A 189 3.04 -7.99 7.28
N ASP A 190 2.32 -6.89 7.47
CA ASP A 190 0.88 -6.90 7.73
C ASP A 190 0.11 -7.44 6.51
N LEU A 191 0.53 -7.08 5.29
CA LEU A 191 -0.09 -7.54 4.05
C LEU A 191 0.07 -9.06 3.89
N LEU A 192 1.23 -9.61 4.24
CA LEU A 192 1.50 -11.04 4.21
C LEU A 192 0.66 -11.79 5.26
N LEU A 193 0.46 -11.22 6.45
CA LEU A 193 -0.47 -11.76 7.44
C LEU A 193 -1.90 -11.84 6.91
N TYR A 194 -2.37 -10.84 6.19
CA TYR A 194 -3.68 -10.89 5.52
C TYR A 194 -3.75 -12.01 4.47
N ALA A 195 -2.67 -12.26 3.74
CA ALA A 195 -2.59 -13.39 2.81
C ALA A 195 -2.65 -14.75 3.53
N MET A 196 -2.16 -14.83 4.76
CA MET A 196 -2.25 -16.03 5.62
C MET A 196 -3.66 -16.30 6.13
N ILE A 197 -4.44 -15.23 6.44
CA ILE A 197 -5.78 -15.38 7.03
C ILE A 197 -6.71 -16.10 6.04
N GLY A 198 -7.17 -17.31 6.45
CA GLY A 198 -8.03 -18.15 5.62
C GLY A 198 -7.38 -18.71 4.38
N ALA A 199 -6.05 -18.77 4.32
CA ALA A 199 -5.31 -19.46 3.26
C ALA A 199 -5.67 -20.95 3.25
N ARG A 200 -5.66 -21.56 2.06
CA ARG A 200 -5.84 -23.01 1.91
C ARG A 200 -4.65 -23.78 2.45
N SER A 201 -4.89 -25.00 2.94
CA SER A 201 -3.86 -25.84 3.57
C SER A 201 -2.63 -26.02 2.68
N GLU A 202 -2.83 -26.15 1.37
CA GLU A 202 -1.81 -26.40 0.37
C GLU A 202 -0.79 -25.24 0.25
N ALA A 203 -1.26 -24.00 0.47
CA ALA A 203 -0.42 -22.81 0.38
C ALA A 203 0.22 -22.40 1.72
N ARG A 204 -0.30 -22.90 2.85
CA ARG A 204 0.09 -22.38 4.18
C ARG A 204 1.57 -22.54 4.48
N THR A 205 2.20 -23.62 4.03
CA THR A 205 3.63 -23.87 4.31
C THR A 205 4.49 -22.81 3.66
N GLU A 206 4.22 -22.48 2.39
CA GLU A 206 4.96 -21.46 1.66
C GLU A 206 4.73 -20.06 2.26
N LEU A 207 3.47 -19.71 2.49
CA LEU A 207 3.13 -18.43 3.11
C LEU A 207 3.74 -18.28 4.51
N ALA A 208 3.82 -19.38 5.28
CA ALA A 208 4.44 -19.37 6.60
C ALA A 208 5.96 -19.24 6.51
N GLN A 209 6.60 -19.79 5.48
CA GLN A 209 8.03 -19.60 5.25
C GLN A 209 8.33 -18.14 4.89
N ASN A 210 7.57 -17.53 3.98
CA ASN A 210 7.70 -16.12 3.65
C ASN A 210 7.55 -15.25 4.92
N LEU A 211 6.50 -15.49 5.72
CA LEU A 211 6.28 -14.75 6.96
C LEU A 211 7.43 -14.94 7.98
N TRP A 212 8.03 -16.11 8.03
CA TRP A 212 9.18 -16.40 8.90
C TRP A 212 10.43 -15.62 8.45
N ASP A 213 10.65 -15.52 7.15
CA ASP A 213 11.75 -14.73 6.57
C ASP A 213 11.53 -13.24 6.85
N GLU A 214 10.32 -12.70 6.59
CA GLU A 214 9.94 -11.32 6.91
C GLU A 214 10.09 -10.97 8.40
N ALA A 215 9.83 -11.95 9.29
CA ALA A 215 10.02 -11.79 10.73
C ALA A 215 11.50 -11.85 11.18
N GLY A 216 12.45 -11.97 10.25
CA GLY A 216 13.88 -12.05 10.54
C GLY A 216 14.31 -13.42 11.08
N ARG A 217 13.59 -14.48 10.77
CA ARG A 217 13.90 -15.87 11.16
C ARG A 217 14.12 -16.05 12.68
N GLY A 218 13.37 -15.26 13.47
CA GLY A 218 13.44 -15.28 14.94
C GLY A 218 14.41 -14.26 15.55
N ASP A 219 15.13 -13.50 14.74
CA ASP A 219 15.90 -12.35 15.17
C ASP A 219 15.18 -11.05 14.79
N ALA A 220 14.63 -10.36 15.77
CA ALA A 220 13.88 -9.11 15.53
C ALA A 220 14.73 -8.04 14.82
N ALA A 221 16.04 -8.02 15.03
CA ALA A 221 16.92 -7.05 14.35
C ALA A 221 17.04 -7.32 12.84
N GLN A 222 16.75 -8.57 12.42
CA GLN A 222 16.77 -8.99 11.03
C GLN A 222 15.39 -8.99 10.39
N SER A 223 14.33 -8.58 11.11
CA SER A 223 13.01 -8.41 10.46
C SER A 223 13.08 -7.34 9.38
N HIS A 224 12.44 -7.57 8.24
CA HIS A 224 12.54 -6.69 7.08
C HIS A 224 12.07 -5.26 7.41
N VAL A 225 11.03 -5.12 8.23
CA VAL A 225 10.58 -3.80 8.72
C VAL A 225 11.70 -3.08 9.51
N ASN A 226 12.40 -3.79 10.40
CA ASN A 226 13.49 -3.19 11.20
C ASN A 226 14.73 -2.89 10.35
N LEU A 227 15.07 -3.75 9.38
CA LEU A 227 16.14 -3.49 8.43
C LEU A 227 15.84 -2.23 7.59
N PHE A 228 14.61 -2.09 7.10
CA PHE A 228 14.21 -0.90 6.35
C PHE A 228 14.17 0.35 7.22
N GLN A 229 13.66 0.25 8.45
CA GLN A 229 13.70 1.36 9.41
C GLN A 229 15.14 1.78 9.76
N HIS A 230 16.07 0.82 9.87
CA HIS A 230 17.48 1.11 10.07
C HIS A 230 18.05 1.91 8.90
N LEU A 231 17.80 1.50 7.66
CA LEU A 231 18.20 2.22 6.46
C LEU A 231 17.69 3.67 6.47
N LEU A 232 16.39 3.87 6.75
CA LEU A 232 15.81 5.22 6.82
C LEU A 232 16.54 6.10 7.84
N ASN A 233 16.83 5.55 9.03
CA ASN A 233 17.53 6.26 10.10
C ASN A 233 18.97 6.66 9.66
N VAL A 234 19.68 5.74 9.02
CA VAL A 234 21.07 5.98 8.54
C VAL A 234 21.10 7.10 7.49
N VAL A 235 20.14 7.13 6.58
CA VAL A 235 20.09 8.19 5.55
C VAL A 235 19.42 9.47 6.02
N GLY A 236 19.03 9.55 7.30
CA GLY A 236 18.48 10.76 7.92
C GLY A 236 16.99 10.99 7.58
N VAL A 237 16.25 9.96 7.21
CA VAL A 237 14.80 10.01 7.04
C VAL A 237 14.16 9.61 8.37
N GLY A 238 13.62 10.59 9.08
CA GLY A 238 12.89 10.35 10.34
C GLY A 238 11.55 9.65 10.12
N PRO A 239 10.91 9.15 11.20
CA PRO A 239 9.59 8.56 11.13
C PRO A 239 8.54 9.59 10.69
N ALA A 240 7.47 9.13 10.06
CA ALA A 240 6.29 9.91 9.73
C ALA A 240 5.04 9.11 10.08
N ASP A 241 3.99 9.80 10.56
CA ASP A 241 2.74 9.16 11.01
C ASP A 241 2.05 8.38 9.87
N ASP A 242 2.22 8.85 8.63
CA ASP A 242 1.68 8.22 7.42
C ASP A 242 2.67 7.29 6.72
N ASN A 243 3.79 6.92 7.34
CA ASN A 243 4.90 6.19 6.73
C ASN A 243 5.36 6.83 5.39
N HIS A 244 5.35 8.15 5.32
CA HIS A 244 5.67 8.94 4.13
C HIS A 244 4.70 8.77 2.94
N ALA A 245 3.48 8.29 3.14
CA ALA A 245 2.51 8.11 2.07
C ALA A 245 2.18 9.43 1.33
N SER A 246 2.29 10.57 2.01
CA SER A 246 2.08 11.90 1.44
C SER A 246 3.00 12.25 0.25
N VAL A 247 4.17 11.58 0.10
CA VAL A 247 5.07 11.80 -1.03
C VAL A 247 4.81 10.88 -2.23
N LEU A 248 3.87 9.93 -2.13
CA LEU A 248 3.66 8.91 -3.16
C LEU A 248 3.02 9.45 -4.45
N GLY A 249 2.22 10.51 -4.35
CA GLY A 249 1.27 10.86 -5.39
C GLY A 249 0.13 9.82 -5.50
N TRP A 250 -0.85 10.08 -6.35
CA TRP A 250 -1.98 9.17 -6.49
C TRP A 250 -1.58 7.80 -7.03
N GLU A 251 -0.55 7.71 -7.87
CA GLU A 251 -0.07 6.46 -8.48
C GLU A 251 0.52 5.52 -7.42
N GLY A 252 1.34 6.05 -6.53
CA GLY A 252 1.90 5.25 -5.44
C GLY A 252 0.86 4.89 -4.39
N LEU A 253 -0.06 5.81 -4.06
CA LEU A 253 -1.20 5.51 -3.21
C LEU A 253 -2.10 4.42 -3.83
N ALA A 254 -2.32 4.44 -5.16
CA ALA A 254 -3.05 3.39 -5.86
C ALA A 254 -2.35 2.03 -5.72
N GLY A 255 -1.01 1.99 -5.83
CA GLY A 255 -0.23 0.79 -5.63
C GLY A 255 -0.36 0.20 -4.22
N HIS A 256 -0.29 1.04 -3.18
CA HIS A 256 -0.54 0.64 -1.80
C HIS A 256 -1.99 0.17 -1.59
N ASN A 257 -2.95 0.97 -2.04
CA ASN A 257 -4.37 0.68 -1.89
C ASN A 257 -4.81 -0.60 -2.60
N GLN A 258 -4.13 -1.00 -3.67
CA GLN A 258 -4.36 -2.25 -4.38
C GLN A 258 -4.16 -3.48 -3.46
N PHE A 259 -3.07 -3.50 -2.70
CA PHE A 259 -2.85 -4.54 -1.69
C PHE A 259 -3.95 -4.51 -0.64
N MET A 260 -4.19 -3.36 -0.03
CA MET A 260 -5.16 -3.22 1.05
C MET A 260 -6.57 -3.61 0.61
N LEU A 261 -7.00 -3.22 -0.59
CA LEU A 261 -8.30 -3.65 -1.13
C LEU A 261 -8.42 -5.18 -1.15
N ALA A 262 -7.38 -5.85 -1.64
CA ALA A 262 -7.38 -7.30 -1.74
C ALA A 262 -7.19 -8.00 -0.37
N CYS A 263 -6.48 -7.37 0.56
CA CYS A 263 -6.28 -7.86 1.94
C CYS A 263 -7.57 -7.82 2.76
N VAL A 264 -8.23 -6.66 2.84
CA VAL A 264 -9.39 -6.48 3.75
C VAL A 264 -10.71 -7.03 3.19
N ASN A 265 -10.75 -7.40 1.90
CA ASN A 265 -11.94 -7.95 1.26
C ASN A 265 -11.75 -9.40 0.81
N ARG A 266 -12.33 -10.35 1.54
CA ARG A 266 -12.26 -11.79 1.20
C ARG A 266 -12.69 -12.13 -0.22
N ALA A 267 -13.64 -11.38 -0.79
CA ALA A 267 -14.09 -11.57 -2.18
C ALA A 267 -12.98 -11.32 -3.22
N HIS A 268 -11.90 -10.60 -2.83
CA HIS A 268 -10.78 -10.26 -3.70
C HIS A 268 -9.48 -10.98 -3.34
N TYR A 269 -9.55 -11.95 -2.43
CA TYR A 269 -8.39 -12.70 -1.93
C TYR A 269 -7.52 -13.30 -3.04
N PHE A 270 -8.13 -13.85 -4.08
CA PHE A 270 -7.37 -14.45 -5.17
C PHE A 270 -6.67 -13.42 -6.06
N LYS A 271 -7.16 -12.18 -6.09
CA LYS A 271 -6.41 -11.07 -6.72
C LYS A 271 -5.13 -10.75 -5.94
N LEU A 272 -5.20 -10.83 -4.59
CA LEU A 272 -4.03 -10.64 -3.73
C LEU A 272 -2.90 -11.60 -4.08
N LEU A 273 -3.21 -12.89 -4.36
CA LEU A 273 -2.18 -13.87 -4.71
C LEU A 273 -1.42 -13.48 -6.00
N GLY A 274 -2.13 -12.93 -6.98
CA GLY A 274 -1.51 -12.41 -8.20
C GLY A 274 -0.68 -11.15 -7.97
N VAL A 275 -1.16 -10.24 -7.11
CA VAL A 275 -0.44 -9.03 -6.71
C VAL A 275 0.87 -9.38 -6.01
N MET A 276 0.82 -10.28 -5.01
CA MET A 276 2.00 -10.74 -4.26
C MET A 276 3.04 -11.41 -5.18
N ALA A 277 2.62 -12.37 -5.98
CA ALA A 277 3.54 -13.07 -6.89
C ALA A 277 4.30 -12.12 -7.84
N ILE A 278 3.64 -11.09 -8.35
CA ILE A 278 4.31 -10.09 -9.20
C ILE A 278 5.27 -9.21 -8.42
N THR A 279 4.95 -8.86 -7.18
CA THR A 279 5.84 -8.07 -6.31
C THR A 279 7.16 -8.82 -6.12
N GLU A 280 7.11 -10.06 -5.67
CA GLU A 280 8.30 -10.91 -5.48
C GLU A 280 9.11 -11.14 -6.77
N LEU A 281 8.44 -11.18 -7.93
CA LEU A 281 9.14 -11.34 -9.21
C LEU A 281 9.82 -10.07 -9.72
N LEU A 282 9.36 -8.88 -9.31
CA LEU A 282 9.91 -7.60 -9.77
C LEU A 282 11.16 -7.18 -9.00
N ASP A 283 11.17 -7.38 -7.70
CA ASP A 283 12.09 -6.76 -6.76
C ASP A 283 13.58 -7.17 -6.97
N PRO A 284 13.98 -8.43 -7.20
CA PRO A 284 15.38 -8.80 -7.27
C PRO A 284 16.23 -7.98 -8.26
N ALA A 285 15.79 -7.91 -9.51
CA ALA A 285 16.55 -7.20 -10.56
C ALA A 285 16.54 -5.68 -10.39
N GLN A 286 15.46 -5.14 -9.82
CA GLN A 286 15.31 -3.72 -9.55
C GLN A 286 16.16 -3.30 -8.35
N TYR A 287 16.16 -4.08 -7.30
CA TYR A 287 16.95 -3.82 -6.10
C TYR A 287 18.44 -3.99 -6.32
N GLU A 288 18.88 -4.91 -7.19
CA GLU A 288 20.28 -5.01 -7.59
C GLU A 288 20.78 -3.67 -8.20
N LYS A 289 20.02 -3.08 -9.10
CA LYS A 289 20.35 -1.76 -9.69
C LYS A 289 20.35 -0.65 -8.66
N LEU A 290 19.36 -0.63 -7.76
CA LEU A 290 19.26 0.34 -6.67
C LEU A 290 20.49 0.26 -5.74
N VAL A 291 20.87 -0.96 -5.33
CA VAL A 291 22.06 -1.19 -4.48
C VAL A 291 23.33 -0.72 -5.17
N ASN A 292 23.49 -0.98 -6.47
CA ASN A 292 24.62 -0.47 -7.25
C ASN A 292 24.65 1.07 -7.24
N GLY A 293 23.51 1.74 -7.40
CA GLY A 293 23.37 3.18 -7.31
C GLY A 293 23.72 3.71 -5.92
N CYS A 294 23.26 3.06 -4.87
CA CYS A 294 23.59 3.39 -3.48
C CYS A 294 25.11 3.36 -3.25
N LYS A 295 25.77 2.27 -3.65
CA LYS A 295 27.24 2.12 -3.53
C LYS A 295 27.98 3.22 -4.31
N ARG A 296 27.49 3.59 -5.49
CA ARG A 296 28.06 4.66 -6.31
C ARG A 296 28.04 6.02 -5.61
N VAL A 297 27.01 6.31 -4.81
CA VAL A 297 26.88 7.60 -4.07
C VAL A 297 27.39 7.53 -2.63
N GLY A 298 28.12 6.47 -2.28
CA GLY A 298 28.72 6.30 -0.96
C GLY A 298 27.74 5.88 0.15
N LEU A 299 26.64 5.24 -0.20
CA LEU A 299 25.76 4.52 0.71
C LEU A 299 26.11 3.02 0.70
N GLY A 300 25.83 2.30 1.77
CA GLY A 300 26.01 0.86 1.85
C GLY A 300 27.29 0.41 2.54
N SER A 301 27.85 1.24 3.42
CA SER A 301 28.86 0.82 4.39
C SER A 301 28.19 0.00 5.52
N GLU A 302 28.86 -1.06 5.98
CA GLU A 302 28.52 -1.79 7.22
C GLU A 302 27.06 -2.26 7.38
N GLY A 303 26.42 -2.78 6.31
CA GLY A 303 25.09 -3.39 6.40
C GLY A 303 23.92 -2.41 6.30
N GLU A 304 24.17 -1.16 5.94
CA GLU A 304 23.12 -0.15 5.74
C GLU A 304 22.06 -0.57 4.68
N LEU A 305 22.44 -1.38 3.69
CA LEU A 305 21.58 -1.86 2.61
C LEU A 305 21.06 -3.29 2.84
N SER A 306 21.19 -3.84 4.05
CA SER A 306 20.81 -5.23 4.34
C SER A 306 19.38 -5.56 3.93
N TYR A 307 18.46 -4.60 4.03
CA TYR A 307 17.09 -4.77 3.54
C TYR A 307 17.06 -5.15 2.04
N TYR A 308 17.68 -4.37 1.20
CA TYR A 308 17.70 -4.63 -0.25
C TYR A 308 18.60 -5.80 -0.63
N ASP A 309 19.75 -5.96 0.03
CA ASP A 309 20.66 -7.09 -0.21
C ASP A 309 19.97 -8.44 0.09
N GLU A 310 19.13 -8.52 1.13
CA GLU A 310 18.34 -9.71 1.45
C GLU A 310 17.32 -9.99 0.34
N HIS A 311 16.54 -8.99 -0.09
CA HIS A 311 15.50 -9.15 -1.11
C HIS A 311 16.04 -9.52 -2.50
N ILE A 312 17.28 -9.13 -2.87
CA ILE A 312 17.89 -9.57 -4.13
C ILE A 312 17.98 -11.09 -4.21
N THR A 313 18.17 -11.77 -3.09
CA THR A 313 18.34 -13.22 -3.05
C THR A 313 17.09 -13.97 -2.65
N ILE A 314 16.38 -13.50 -1.62
CA ILE A 314 15.25 -14.25 -1.06
C ILE A 314 14.01 -14.18 -1.95
N ASP A 315 13.76 -13.06 -2.63
CA ASP A 315 12.58 -12.90 -3.49
C ASP A 315 12.64 -13.75 -4.76
N VAL A 316 13.83 -14.18 -5.18
CA VAL A 316 13.95 -15.21 -6.23
C VAL A 316 13.32 -16.53 -5.76
N VAL A 317 13.52 -16.89 -4.49
CA VAL A 317 12.95 -18.11 -3.88
C VAL A 317 11.46 -17.90 -3.63
N HIS A 318 11.08 -16.76 -3.06
CA HIS A 318 9.69 -16.43 -2.78
C HIS A 318 8.86 -16.35 -4.07
N GLY A 319 9.34 -15.66 -5.12
CA GLY A 319 8.63 -15.55 -6.40
C GLY A 319 8.37 -16.92 -7.05
N ASP A 320 9.32 -17.84 -7.01
CA ASP A 320 9.10 -19.22 -7.49
C ASP A 320 8.15 -19.99 -6.56
N GLY A 321 8.28 -19.83 -5.26
CA GLY A 321 7.41 -20.42 -4.23
C GLY A 321 5.95 -19.96 -4.38
N TRP A 322 5.71 -18.66 -4.57
CA TRP A 322 4.36 -18.13 -4.83
C TRP A 322 3.71 -18.77 -6.06
N LEU A 323 4.45 -18.95 -7.13
CA LEU A 323 3.93 -19.56 -8.35
C LEU A 323 3.72 -21.07 -8.21
N THR A 324 4.71 -21.78 -7.63
CA THR A 324 4.73 -23.24 -7.63
C THR A 324 3.96 -23.82 -6.44
N ASN A 325 4.11 -23.24 -5.25
CA ASN A 325 3.60 -23.82 -4.00
C ASN A 325 2.32 -23.12 -3.49
N VAL A 326 1.99 -21.92 -4.03
CA VAL A 326 0.75 -21.22 -3.68
C VAL A 326 -0.24 -21.25 -4.85
N ILE A 327 0.08 -20.62 -5.97
CA ILE A 327 -0.87 -20.43 -7.09
C ILE A 327 -1.18 -21.76 -7.77
N THR A 328 -0.17 -22.55 -8.13
CA THR A 328 -0.37 -23.82 -8.83
C THR A 328 -1.34 -24.75 -8.11
N PRO A 329 -1.13 -25.15 -6.84
CA PRO A 329 -2.04 -26.09 -6.17
C PRO A 329 -3.44 -25.52 -5.91
N ILE A 330 -3.56 -24.20 -5.71
CA ILE A 330 -4.85 -23.54 -5.48
C ILE A 330 -5.68 -23.54 -6.76
N VAL A 331 -5.06 -23.25 -7.93
CA VAL A 331 -5.76 -23.25 -9.23
C VAL A 331 -6.15 -24.67 -9.63
N ASP A 332 -5.28 -25.67 -9.42
CA ASP A 332 -5.59 -27.08 -9.72
C ASP A 332 -6.84 -27.56 -8.99
N GLN A 333 -7.02 -27.13 -7.73
CA GLN A 333 -8.23 -27.45 -6.96
C GLN A 333 -9.44 -26.61 -7.35
N SER A 334 -9.24 -25.40 -7.85
CA SER A 334 -10.31 -24.45 -8.14
C SER A 334 -10.01 -23.62 -9.39
N PRO A 335 -10.11 -24.17 -10.59
CA PRO A 335 -9.76 -23.46 -11.83
C PRO A 335 -10.53 -22.14 -12.05
N ALA A 336 -11.73 -22.02 -11.49
CA ALA A 336 -12.57 -20.83 -11.63
C ALA A 336 -11.96 -19.53 -11.07
N ILE A 337 -10.96 -19.64 -10.17
CA ILE A 337 -10.29 -18.47 -9.57
C ILE A 337 -9.14 -17.91 -10.43
N ALA A 338 -8.76 -18.61 -11.48
CA ALA A 338 -7.61 -18.26 -12.33
C ALA A 338 -7.70 -16.83 -12.90
N GLY A 339 -8.92 -16.41 -13.27
CA GLY A 339 -9.17 -15.06 -13.78
C GLY A 339 -8.85 -13.96 -12.74
N ASP A 340 -9.17 -14.17 -11.49
CA ASP A 340 -8.89 -13.24 -10.40
C ASP A 340 -7.37 -13.13 -10.13
N ILE A 341 -6.66 -14.27 -10.15
CA ILE A 341 -5.20 -14.29 -9.97
C ILE A 341 -4.50 -13.55 -11.12
N LEU A 342 -4.86 -13.86 -12.36
CA LEU A 342 -4.30 -13.17 -13.54
C LEU A 342 -4.63 -11.68 -13.55
N PHE A 343 -5.85 -11.32 -13.13
CA PHE A 343 -6.21 -9.91 -12.97
C PHE A 343 -5.31 -9.21 -11.94
N GLY A 344 -5.10 -9.83 -10.78
CA GLY A 344 -4.22 -9.29 -9.74
C GLY A 344 -2.79 -9.07 -10.25
N ALA A 345 -2.25 -10.04 -11.00
CA ALA A 345 -0.93 -9.95 -11.61
C ALA A 345 -0.83 -8.79 -12.64
N ALA A 346 -1.78 -8.70 -13.57
CA ALA A 346 -1.83 -7.61 -14.55
C ALA A 346 -1.99 -6.25 -13.89
N TRP A 347 -2.83 -6.18 -12.87
CA TRP A 347 -3.10 -4.96 -12.11
C TRP A 347 -1.85 -4.47 -11.40
N ARG A 348 -1.08 -5.37 -10.76
CA ARG A 348 0.17 -5.01 -10.10
C ARG A 348 1.22 -4.50 -11.09
N LEU A 349 1.44 -5.20 -12.20
CA LEU A 349 2.37 -4.76 -13.25
C LEU A 349 2.04 -3.35 -13.74
N SER A 350 0.77 -3.09 -14.05
CA SER A 350 0.32 -1.78 -14.52
C SER A 350 0.42 -0.68 -13.45
N SER A 351 0.16 -1.01 -12.19
CA SER A 351 0.28 -0.08 -11.07
C SER A 351 1.74 0.30 -10.81
N CYS A 352 2.66 -0.67 -10.85
CA CYS A 352 4.10 -0.40 -10.73
C CYS A 352 4.61 0.47 -11.89
N ASP A 353 4.19 0.22 -13.12
CA ASP A 353 4.61 1.01 -14.29
C ASP A 353 4.17 2.48 -14.16
N ALA A 354 2.93 2.72 -13.75
CA ALA A 354 2.41 4.06 -13.51
C ALA A 354 3.18 4.75 -12.36
N TYR A 355 3.38 4.06 -11.26
CA TYR A 355 4.09 4.61 -10.09
C TYR A 355 5.55 4.91 -10.40
N TYR A 356 6.27 3.98 -11.04
CA TYR A 356 7.69 4.19 -11.39
C TYR A 356 7.87 5.33 -12.38
N SER A 357 6.96 5.49 -13.33
CA SER A 357 6.97 6.61 -14.27
C SER A 357 6.79 7.95 -13.54
N ALA A 358 5.81 8.04 -12.65
CA ALA A 358 5.56 9.25 -11.87
C ALA A 358 6.72 9.55 -10.88
N LEU A 359 7.25 8.52 -10.21
CA LEU A 359 8.39 8.68 -9.30
C LEU A 359 9.65 9.12 -10.06
N HIS A 360 9.95 8.51 -11.20
CA HIS A 360 11.09 8.90 -12.04
C HIS A 360 11.02 10.38 -12.44
N ALA A 361 9.85 10.83 -12.91
CA ALA A 361 9.66 12.24 -13.25
C ALA A 361 9.85 13.16 -12.04
N ARG A 362 9.37 12.78 -10.85
CA ARG A 362 9.55 13.55 -9.62
C ARG A 362 11.02 13.60 -9.18
N LEU A 363 11.74 12.47 -9.25
CA LEU A 363 13.16 12.43 -8.89
C LEU A 363 13.99 13.31 -9.85
N LEU A 364 13.72 13.29 -11.15
CA LEU A 364 14.39 14.14 -12.14
C LEU A 364 14.12 15.64 -11.89
N ALA A 365 12.96 15.99 -11.35
CA ALA A 365 12.61 17.37 -11.03
C ALA A 365 13.25 17.88 -9.72
N LEU A 366 13.82 17.01 -8.88
CA LEU A 366 14.50 17.44 -7.66
C LEU A 366 15.76 18.25 -8.01
N PRO A 367 15.99 19.38 -7.32
CA PRO A 367 17.19 20.18 -7.55
C PRO A 367 18.45 19.36 -7.18
N ILE A 368 19.38 19.29 -8.10
CA ILE A 368 20.71 18.72 -7.81
C ILE A 368 21.46 19.78 -6.99
N LEU A 369 21.58 19.54 -5.69
CA LEU A 369 22.46 20.35 -4.85
C LEU A 369 23.90 20.00 -5.24
N HIS A 370 24.49 20.79 -6.12
CA HIS A 370 25.95 20.73 -6.32
C HIS A 370 26.60 21.09 -4.99
N GLY A 371 27.13 20.07 -4.29
CA GLY A 371 27.91 20.30 -3.08
C GLY A 371 28.95 21.35 -3.36
N GLN A 372 28.95 22.45 -2.58
CA GLN A 372 30.07 23.33 -2.53
C GLN A 372 31.27 22.45 -2.17
N ALA A 373 32.21 22.31 -3.12
CA ALA A 373 33.49 21.70 -2.85
C ALA A 373 34.11 22.49 -1.71
N ALA A 374 34.32 21.85 -0.56
CA ALA A 374 35.05 22.38 0.57
C ALA A 374 36.54 22.13 0.38
#